data_73caf15a63eeb02c7f519a7fcc1d8ead
#
_entry.id   73caf15a63eeb02c7f519a7fcc1d8ead
#
_cell.length_a   1.000
_cell.length_b   1.000
_cell.length_c   1.000
_cell.angle_alpha   90.00
_cell.angle_beta   90.00
_cell.angle_gamma   90.00
#
_symmetry.space_group_name_H-M   'P 1'
#
loop_
_entity.id
_entity.type
_entity.pdbx_description
1 polymer ?
#
loop_
_entity_poly.entity_id
_entity_poly.type
_entity_poly.pdbx_seq_one_letter_code
_entity_poly.pdbx_strand_id
1 'polypeptide(L)'
;AFVHYPNERWFKPGRKDALPAGILDEYCLKIYNPDGELRGSHLYDTNSGNVQRGICSLPYVRQSDGAVVYFPSNLIDNLFLSNGMSAGNTLAEAQVQCLSEIFERAVKREILEGELALPDVPPEVLAKYPGILAGIDALEKQGFPVLVKDASLGGEFPVMCVTLMNPRTGGVFASFGAHPSLEVALERSLTELLQGRSFEGLNDLPRPTFESNAVTEPNNFVEHFIDSSGVVSWRFFSAKADYEFVEWDFSGHGENSNAIEAATLFGILEDMGKEVYMAVYD
;
A
#
# COMPACT_ATOMS: atom_id res chain seq x y z
N ALA A 1 -13.90 -9.17 -21.22
CA ALA A 1 -12.77 -10.09 -21.44
C ALA A 1 -12.77 -11.10 -20.32
N PHE A 2 -12.79 -12.40 -20.66
CA PHE A 2 -12.64 -13.45 -19.66
C PHE A 2 -11.16 -13.50 -19.27
N VAL A 3 -10.85 -13.20 -18.04
CA VAL A 3 -9.51 -13.41 -17.50
C VAL A 3 -9.47 -14.85 -16.99
N HIS A 4 -8.65 -15.70 -17.61
CA HIS A 4 -8.33 -17.00 -17.06
C HIS A 4 -7.08 -16.85 -16.21
N TYR A 5 -7.22 -17.18 -14.95
CA TYR A 5 -6.07 -17.20 -14.05
C TYR A 5 -5.40 -18.57 -14.12
N PRO A 6 -4.08 -18.66 -14.19
CA PRO A 6 -3.38 -19.92 -14.04
C PRO A 6 -3.78 -20.61 -12.74
N ASN A 7 -4.04 -21.91 -12.84
CA ASN A 7 -4.39 -22.74 -11.68
C ASN A 7 -5.70 -22.37 -10.95
N GLU A 8 -6.63 -21.62 -11.57
CA GLU A 8 -7.95 -21.39 -10.99
C GLU A 8 -8.64 -22.72 -10.68
N ARG A 9 -9.38 -22.74 -9.57
CA ARG A 9 -10.18 -23.88 -9.16
C ARG A 9 -11.61 -23.48 -8.91
N TRP A 10 -12.54 -24.32 -9.34
CA TRP A 10 -13.97 -24.11 -9.19
C TRP A 10 -14.54 -24.97 -8.09
N PHE A 11 -15.30 -24.35 -7.19
CA PHE A 11 -15.92 -24.99 -6.05
C PHE A 11 -17.44 -24.87 -6.14
N LYS A 12 -18.13 -25.81 -5.48
CA LYS A 12 -19.56 -25.74 -5.24
C LYS A 12 -19.81 -25.53 -3.76
N PRO A 13 -20.79 -24.71 -3.36
CA PRO A 13 -21.20 -24.62 -1.96
C PRO A 13 -21.51 -25.97 -1.36
N GLY A 14 -21.24 -26.11 -0.09
CA GLY A 14 -21.58 -27.29 0.68
C GLY A 14 -23.09 -27.36 1.00
N ARG A 15 -23.47 -28.33 1.82
CA ARG A 15 -24.85 -28.44 2.32
C ARG A 15 -25.23 -27.15 3.07
N LYS A 16 -26.47 -26.70 2.90
CA LYS A 16 -27.01 -25.47 3.50
C LYS A 16 -26.17 -24.24 3.14
N ASP A 17 -25.62 -24.23 1.94
CA ASP A 17 -24.81 -23.11 1.42
C ASP A 17 -23.53 -22.82 2.22
N ALA A 18 -22.97 -23.85 2.85
CA ALA A 18 -21.71 -23.74 3.58
C ALA A 18 -20.53 -23.48 2.63
N LEU A 19 -19.49 -22.79 3.15
CA LEU A 19 -18.25 -22.61 2.42
C LEU A 19 -17.58 -23.96 2.13
N PRO A 20 -17.06 -24.17 0.91
CA PRO A 20 -16.31 -25.38 0.59
C PRO A 20 -15.02 -25.47 1.41
N ALA A 21 -14.60 -26.66 1.74
CA ALA A 21 -13.31 -26.88 2.38
C ALA A 21 -12.14 -26.41 1.48
N GLY A 22 -11.17 -25.73 2.08
CA GLY A 22 -10.00 -25.19 1.39
C GLY A 22 -10.16 -23.77 0.85
N ILE A 23 -11.39 -23.24 0.84
CA ILE A 23 -11.62 -21.82 0.59
C ILE A 23 -11.48 -21.07 1.90
N LEU A 24 -10.60 -20.08 1.94
CA LEU A 24 -10.29 -19.25 3.10
C LEU A 24 -10.00 -20.10 4.35
N ASP A 25 -8.88 -19.96 4.92
CA ASP A 25 -8.55 -20.61 6.18
C ASP A 25 -9.10 -19.85 7.39
N GLU A 26 -8.82 -20.33 8.58
CA GLU A 26 -9.33 -19.73 9.82
C GLU A 26 -8.90 -18.28 10.00
N TYR A 27 -7.65 -17.93 9.60
CA TYR A 27 -7.15 -16.57 9.68
C TYR A 27 -7.92 -15.65 8.73
N CYS A 28 -8.07 -16.06 7.47
CA CYS A 28 -8.85 -15.32 6.48
C CYS A 28 -10.30 -15.17 6.86
N LEU A 29 -10.92 -16.21 7.44
CA LEU A 29 -12.31 -16.16 7.87
C LEU A 29 -12.55 -15.16 9.01
N LYS A 30 -11.58 -14.93 9.89
CA LYS A 30 -11.68 -13.86 10.90
C LYS A 30 -11.78 -12.46 10.27
N ILE A 31 -11.17 -12.28 9.10
CA ILE A 31 -11.17 -10.99 8.38
C ILE A 31 -12.41 -10.86 7.49
N TYR A 32 -12.69 -11.85 6.65
CA TYR A 32 -13.72 -11.78 5.63
C TYR A 32 -15.11 -12.24 6.10
N ASN A 33 -15.19 -12.85 7.28
CA ASN A 33 -16.42 -13.38 7.84
C ASN A 33 -16.50 -13.19 9.37
N PRO A 34 -16.25 -11.97 9.90
CA PRO A 34 -16.20 -11.73 11.34
C PRO A 34 -17.51 -12.11 12.04
N ASP A 35 -18.65 -11.91 11.37
CA ASP A 35 -20.00 -12.17 11.91
C ASP A 35 -20.51 -13.59 11.61
N GLY A 36 -19.75 -14.41 10.88
CA GLY A 36 -20.16 -15.76 10.50
C GLY A 36 -21.28 -15.83 9.45
N GLU A 37 -21.56 -14.73 8.76
CA GLU A 37 -22.69 -14.62 7.81
C GLU A 37 -22.31 -14.96 6.36
N LEU A 38 -21.01 -15.12 6.05
CA LEU A 38 -20.55 -15.45 4.71
C LEU A 38 -21.07 -16.85 4.30
N ARG A 39 -21.69 -16.92 3.14
CA ARG A 39 -22.23 -18.14 2.55
C ARG A 39 -21.56 -18.44 1.21
N GLY A 40 -21.58 -19.68 0.79
CA GLY A 40 -21.00 -20.07 -0.48
C GLY A 40 -21.61 -19.36 -1.68
N SER A 41 -22.91 -19.08 -1.66
CA SER A 41 -23.59 -18.33 -2.73
C SER A 41 -23.16 -16.88 -2.86
N HIS A 42 -22.65 -16.26 -1.78
CA HIS A 42 -22.11 -14.90 -1.84
C HIS A 42 -20.81 -14.82 -2.65
N LEU A 43 -20.15 -15.96 -2.85
CA LEU A 43 -18.86 -16.07 -3.53
C LEU A 43 -18.97 -16.61 -4.96
N TYR A 44 -20.18 -16.77 -5.49
CA TYR A 44 -20.35 -17.21 -6.88
C TYR A 44 -19.68 -16.23 -7.83
N ASP A 45 -19.00 -16.79 -8.83
CA ASP A 45 -18.43 -16.00 -9.90
C ASP A 45 -19.54 -15.32 -10.72
N THR A 46 -19.57 -14.00 -10.66
CA THR A 46 -20.48 -13.16 -11.43
C THR A 46 -19.87 -12.71 -12.76
N ASN A 47 -18.54 -12.75 -12.89
CA ASN A 47 -17.81 -12.23 -14.05
C ASN A 47 -18.02 -13.13 -15.29
N SER A 48 -18.15 -14.44 -15.10
CA SER A 48 -18.41 -15.36 -16.20
C SER A 48 -19.85 -15.29 -16.73
N GLY A 49 -20.74 -14.60 -16.05
CA GLY A 49 -22.17 -14.58 -16.37
C GLY A 49 -22.90 -15.91 -16.15
N ASN A 50 -22.24 -16.91 -15.55
CA ASN A 50 -22.79 -18.23 -15.31
C ASN A 50 -22.58 -18.69 -13.86
N VAL A 51 -23.49 -18.34 -12.99
CA VAL A 51 -23.51 -18.71 -11.56
C VAL A 51 -23.49 -20.24 -11.33
N GLN A 52 -23.90 -21.05 -12.33
CA GLN A 52 -23.85 -22.49 -12.20
C GLN A 52 -22.42 -23.04 -12.21
N ARG A 53 -21.44 -22.30 -12.68
CA ARG A 53 -20.02 -22.67 -12.56
C ARG A 53 -19.60 -22.75 -11.10
N GLY A 54 -20.16 -21.90 -10.23
CA GLY A 54 -19.92 -21.88 -8.80
C GLY A 54 -18.91 -20.80 -8.42
N ILE A 55 -18.03 -21.12 -7.46
CA ILE A 55 -17.03 -20.22 -6.89
C ILE A 55 -15.71 -20.42 -7.62
N CYS A 56 -15.27 -19.43 -8.38
CA CYS A 56 -13.92 -19.38 -8.93
C CYS A 56 -12.96 -18.95 -7.82
N SER A 57 -11.88 -19.66 -7.63
CA SER A 57 -10.89 -19.36 -6.60
C SER A 57 -9.46 -19.57 -7.10
N LEU A 58 -8.56 -18.73 -6.62
CA LEU A 58 -7.15 -18.76 -6.95
C LEU A 58 -6.35 -19.37 -5.79
N PRO A 59 -5.35 -20.21 -6.07
CA PRO A 59 -4.48 -20.76 -5.05
C PRO A 59 -3.46 -19.71 -4.58
N TYR A 60 -3.38 -19.52 -3.29
CA TYR A 60 -2.33 -18.76 -2.63
C TYR A 60 -1.59 -19.66 -1.66
N VAL A 61 -0.29 -19.48 -1.55
CA VAL A 61 0.56 -20.19 -0.61
C VAL A 61 0.74 -19.34 0.63
N ARG A 62 0.31 -19.86 1.77
CA ARG A 62 0.57 -19.24 3.07
C ARG A 62 2.06 -19.37 3.40
N GLN A 63 2.71 -18.26 3.71
CA GLN A 63 4.16 -18.21 3.82
C GLN A 63 4.68 -18.87 5.09
N SER A 64 3.91 -18.92 6.17
CA SER A 64 4.32 -19.49 7.45
C SER A 64 4.50 -21.02 7.42
N ASP A 65 3.75 -21.75 6.59
CA ASP A 65 3.77 -23.23 6.58
C ASP A 65 3.67 -23.86 5.18
N GLY A 66 3.55 -23.06 4.13
CA GLY A 66 3.43 -23.54 2.75
C GLY A 66 2.05 -24.11 2.39
N ALA A 67 1.04 -23.97 3.24
CA ALA A 67 -0.32 -24.44 2.96
C ALA A 67 -0.95 -23.68 1.81
N VAL A 68 -1.64 -24.40 0.92
CA VAL A 68 -2.41 -23.78 -0.17
C VAL A 68 -3.81 -23.43 0.33
N VAL A 69 -4.14 -22.15 0.24
CA VAL A 69 -5.46 -21.59 0.57
C VAL A 69 -6.06 -20.99 -0.69
N TYR A 70 -7.33 -21.29 -0.97
CA TYR A 70 -8.01 -20.78 -2.15
C TYR A 70 -8.80 -19.52 -1.83
N PHE A 71 -8.48 -18.43 -2.53
CA PHE A 71 -9.17 -17.15 -2.41
C PHE A 71 -10.20 -17.01 -3.53
N PRO A 72 -11.49 -16.79 -3.21
CA PRO A 72 -12.50 -16.53 -4.21
C PRO A 72 -12.19 -15.28 -5.03
N SER A 73 -12.30 -15.37 -6.36
CA SER A 73 -12.06 -14.24 -7.26
C SER A 73 -12.94 -13.03 -6.92
N ASN A 74 -14.18 -13.25 -6.49
CA ASN A 74 -15.07 -12.19 -6.05
C ASN A 74 -14.54 -11.35 -4.89
N LEU A 75 -13.73 -11.90 -4.00
CA LEU A 75 -13.11 -11.14 -2.92
C LEU A 75 -11.92 -10.34 -3.42
N ILE A 76 -11.18 -10.86 -4.41
CA ILE A 76 -9.99 -10.22 -4.96
C ILE A 76 -10.37 -9.18 -6.01
N ASP A 77 -11.26 -9.54 -6.95
CA ASP A 77 -11.62 -8.69 -8.10
C ASP A 77 -12.52 -7.50 -7.72
N ASN A 78 -13.19 -7.57 -6.58
CA ASN A 78 -13.97 -6.44 -6.05
C ASN A 78 -13.11 -5.38 -5.35
N LEU A 79 -11.85 -5.67 -5.13
CA LEU A 79 -10.88 -4.67 -4.72
C LEU A 79 -10.43 -3.93 -5.99
N PHE A 80 -10.97 -2.76 -6.25
CA PHE A 80 -10.60 -1.91 -7.39
C PHE A 80 -9.13 -1.45 -7.39
N LEU A 81 -8.34 -2.00 -6.48
CA LEU A 81 -6.96 -1.64 -6.21
C LEU A 81 -6.07 -2.88 -6.39
N SER A 82 -4.99 -2.70 -7.12
CA SER A 82 -3.95 -3.73 -7.33
C SER A 82 -2.90 -3.77 -6.21
N ASN A 83 -3.27 -3.38 -5.00
CA ASN A 83 -2.33 -3.37 -3.88
C ASN A 83 -1.73 -4.76 -3.64
N GLY A 84 -0.41 -4.81 -3.54
CA GLY A 84 0.30 -6.07 -3.36
C GLY A 84 0.41 -6.90 -4.63
N MET A 85 0.29 -6.28 -5.81
CA MET A 85 0.58 -6.90 -7.11
C MET A 85 1.81 -6.23 -7.72
N SER A 86 2.81 -7.01 -8.03
CA SER A 86 4.02 -6.49 -8.64
C SER A 86 4.66 -7.48 -9.60
N ALA A 87 5.54 -6.97 -10.45
CA ALA A 87 6.41 -7.76 -11.31
C ALA A 87 7.87 -7.44 -11.00
N GLY A 88 8.76 -8.37 -11.31
CA GLY A 88 10.20 -8.20 -11.14
C GLY A 88 10.97 -9.17 -12.02
N ASN A 89 12.26 -8.91 -12.22
CA ASN A 89 13.16 -9.81 -12.94
C ASN A 89 13.48 -11.07 -12.12
N THR A 90 13.27 -11.02 -10.83
CA THR A 90 13.38 -12.12 -9.88
C THR A 90 12.19 -12.13 -8.94
N LEU A 91 11.89 -13.31 -8.36
CA LEU A 91 10.85 -13.41 -7.34
C LEU A 91 11.10 -12.47 -6.15
N ALA A 92 12.34 -12.39 -5.67
CA ALA A 92 12.70 -11.53 -4.55
C ALA A 92 12.48 -10.04 -4.86
N GLU A 93 12.81 -9.59 -6.06
CA GLU A 93 12.53 -8.22 -6.52
C GLU A 93 11.02 -7.93 -6.53
N ALA A 94 10.23 -8.84 -7.10
CA ALA A 94 8.77 -8.72 -7.07
C ALA A 94 8.21 -8.70 -5.64
N GLN A 95 8.75 -9.53 -4.73
CA GLN A 95 8.36 -9.55 -3.32
C GLN A 95 8.65 -8.22 -2.62
N VAL A 96 9.86 -7.66 -2.81
CA VAL A 96 10.21 -6.35 -2.24
C VAL A 96 9.25 -5.28 -2.72
N GLN A 97 8.98 -5.23 -4.02
CA GLN A 97 8.07 -4.25 -4.60
C GLN A 97 6.65 -4.40 -4.06
N CYS A 98 6.13 -5.63 -4.03
CA CYS A 98 4.81 -5.96 -3.54
C CYS A 98 4.62 -5.59 -2.06
N LEU A 99 5.56 -6.01 -1.21
CA LEU A 99 5.51 -5.74 0.23
C LEU A 99 5.69 -4.25 0.53
N SER A 100 6.58 -3.56 -0.20
CA SER A 100 6.74 -2.11 -0.07
C SER A 100 5.42 -1.39 -0.33
N GLU A 101 4.69 -1.73 -1.40
CA GLU A 101 3.39 -1.14 -1.68
C GLU A 101 2.37 -1.42 -0.57
N ILE A 102 2.35 -2.65 -0.02
CA ILE A 102 1.47 -2.99 1.11
C ILE A 102 1.78 -2.11 2.32
N PHE A 103 3.06 -1.95 2.68
CA PHE A 103 3.46 -1.08 3.79
C PHE A 103 3.11 0.38 3.52
N GLU A 104 3.39 0.89 2.33
CA GLU A 104 3.04 2.24 1.94
C GLU A 104 1.55 2.52 2.16
N ARG A 105 0.69 1.64 1.66
CA ARG A 105 -0.76 1.81 1.77
C ARG A 105 -1.27 1.66 3.20
N ALA A 106 -0.74 0.70 3.96
CA ALA A 106 -1.14 0.48 5.34
C ALA A 106 -0.73 1.65 6.24
N VAL A 107 0.51 2.10 6.14
CA VAL A 107 1.05 3.22 6.92
C VAL A 107 0.39 4.54 6.54
N LYS A 108 0.21 4.81 5.24
CA LYS A 108 -0.53 5.97 4.75
C LYS A 108 -1.93 6.04 5.37
N ARG A 109 -2.65 4.92 5.37
CA ARG A 109 -3.98 4.85 5.98
C ARG A 109 -3.92 5.16 7.47
N GLU A 110 -2.99 4.57 8.21
CA GLU A 110 -2.84 4.78 9.65
C GLU A 110 -2.55 6.25 9.97
N ILE A 111 -1.66 6.89 9.20
CA ILE A 111 -1.32 8.31 9.37
C ILE A 111 -2.53 9.20 9.12
N LEU A 112 -3.28 8.95 8.05
CA LEU A 112 -4.42 9.77 7.68
C LEU A 112 -5.60 9.57 8.65
N GLU A 113 -5.93 8.33 8.98
CA GLU A 113 -7.02 7.97 9.90
C GLU A 113 -6.72 8.42 11.34
N GLY A 114 -5.47 8.27 11.78
CA GLY A 114 -5.00 8.70 13.09
C GLY A 114 -4.71 10.20 13.19
N GLU A 115 -4.83 10.95 12.10
CA GLU A 115 -4.47 12.40 12.03
C GLU A 115 -3.06 12.68 12.57
N LEU A 116 -2.09 11.83 12.26
CA LEU A 116 -0.75 11.90 12.85
C LEU A 116 0.04 13.10 12.33
N ALA A 117 0.81 13.71 13.24
CA ALA A 117 1.81 14.72 12.93
C ALA A 117 3.18 14.04 12.77
N LEU A 118 3.71 14.07 11.55
CA LEU A 118 4.96 13.40 11.20
C LEU A 118 6.17 14.29 11.50
N PRO A 119 7.31 13.73 11.96
CA PRO A 119 8.54 14.49 12.10
C PRO A 119 9.14 14.85 10.74
N ASP A 120 9.78 16.01 10.68
CA ASP A 120 10.57 16.40 9.52
C ASP A 120 11.85 15.57 9.44
N VAL A 121 12.27 15.24 8.22
CA VAL A 121 13.59 14.62 8.00
C VAL A 121 14.66 15.68 8.21
N PRO A 122 15.65 15.44 9.08
CA PRO A 122 16.72 16.42 9.34
C PRO A 122 17.50 16.77 8.08
N PRO A 123 17.88 18.06 7.89
CA PRO A 123 18.64 18.48 6.72
C PRO A 123 19.96 17.75 6.53
N GLU A 124 20.62 17.36 7.62
CA GLU A 124 21.87 16.56 7.59
C GLU A 124 21.66 15.13 7.07
N VAL A 125 20.46 14.58 7.21
CA VAL A 125 20.09 13.28 6.63
C VAL A 125 19.83 13.45 5.13
N LEU A 126 19.05 14.44 4.73
CA LEU A 126 18.80 14.74 3.33
C LEU A 126 20.09 15.09 2.56
N ALA A 127 21.07 15.71 3.23
CA ALA A 127 22.36 16.04 2.63
C ALA A 127 23.15 14.80 2.18
N LYS A 128 22.83 13.62 2.68
CA LYS A 128 23.43 12.34 2.24
C LYS A 128 22.96 11.93 0.83
N TYR A 129 21.85 12.49 0.36
CA TYR A 129 21.15 12.11 -0.88
C TYR A 129 21.06 13.29 -1.86
N PRO A 130 22.15 13.64 -2.55
CA PRO A 130 22.20 14.83 -3.43
C PRO A 130 21.20 14.78 -4.59
N GLY A 131 20.82 13.59 -5.07
CA GLY A 131 19.78 13.43 -6.09
C GLY A 131 18.41 13.87 -5.60
N ILE A 132 18.06 13.51 -4.37
CA ILE A 132 16.80 13.91 -3.71
C ILE A 132 16.78 15.43 -3.50
N LEU A 133 17.86 16.01 -2.97
CA LEU A 133 17.98 17.48 -2.81
C LEU A 133 17.81 18.22 -4.13
N ALA A 134 18.44 17.73 -5.20
CA ALA A 134 18.30 18.34 -6.52
C ALA A 134 16.85 18.32 -7.04
N GLY A 135 16.12 17.25 -6.77
CA GLY A 135 14.68 17.12 -7.09
C GLY A 135 13.82 18.12 -6.29
N ILE A 136 14.05 18.22 -4.98
CA ILE A 136 13.39 19.18 -4.10
C ILE A 136 13.67 20.62 -4.57
N ASP A 137 14.92 20.96 -4.77
CA ASP A 137 15.35 22.27 -5.27
C ASP A 137 14.68 22.64 -6.60
N ALA A 138 14.49 21.67 -7.50
CA ALA A 138 13.84 21.91 -8.78
C ALA A 138 12.36 22.30 -8.60
N LEU A 139 11.63 21.66 -7.67
CA LEU A 139 10.24 21.99 -7.35
C LEU A 139 10.14 23.36 -6.66
N GLU A 140 11.00 23.65 -5.70
CA GLU A 140 11.02 24.90 -4.97
C GLU A 140 11.33 26.10 -5.89
N LYS A 141 12.25 25.94 -6.85
CA LYS A 141 12.54 26.95 -7.88
C LYS A 141 11.33 27.26 -8.77
N GLN A 142 10.40 26.32 -8.92
CA GLN A 142 9.13 26.54 -9.61
C GLN A 142 8.06 27.17 -8.70
N GLY A 143 8.37 27.41 -7.43
CA GLY A 143 7.48 28.03 -6.47
C GLY A 143 6.59 27.06 -5.71
N PHE A 144 6.95 25.78 -5.65
CA PHE A 144 6.27 24.74 -4.91
C PHE A 144 7.11 24.29 -3.71
N PRO A 145 6.86 24.80 -2.50
CA PRO A 145 7.52 24.32 -1.29
C PRO A 145 7.29 22.82 -1.09
N VAL A 146 8.32 22.13 -0.62
CA VAL A 146 8.30 20.69 -0.38
C VAL A 146 8.59 20.42 1.10
N LEU A 147 7.78 19.58 1.73
CA LEU A 147 8.03 19.05 3.06
C LEU A 147 8.44 17.59 2.94
N VAL A 148 9.53 17.22 3.57
CA VAL A 148 10.01 15.82 3.63
C VAL A 148 9.82 15.32 5.04
N LYS A 149 8.98 14.32 5.21
CA LYS A 149 8.57 13.81 6.52
C LYS A 149 8.82 12.32 6.64
N ASP A 150 9.19 11.92 7.84
CA ASP A 150 9.32 10.52 8.19
C ASP A 150 7.93 9.91 8.43
N ALA A 151 7.56 8.94 7.61
CA ALA A 151 6.33 8.19 7.75
C ALA A 151 6.57 6.77 8.30
N SER A 152 7.74 6.51 8.88
CA SER A 152 8.11 5.18 9.37
C SER A 152 7.44 4.76 10.68
N LEU A 153 6.64 5.64 11.30
CA LEU A 153 6.03 5.45 12.61
C LEU A 153 7.06 5.14 13.72
N GLY A 154 8.17 5.90 13.70
CA GLY A 154 9.26 5.72 14.67
C GLY A 154 10.30 4.67 14.28
N GLY A 155 10.45 4.40 12.97
CA GLY A 155 11.42 3.44 12.43
C GLY A 155 10.87 2.01 12.32
N GLU A 156 9.57 1.80 12.53
CA GLU A 156 8.96 0.48 12.45
C GLU A 156 8.72 0.02 11.00
N PHE A 157 8.49 0.99 10.08
CA PHE A 157 8.13 0.70 8.69
C PHE A 157 9.03 1.45 7.70
N PRO A 158 9.33 0.85 6.53
CA PRO A 158 10.19 1.46 5.52
C PRO A 158 9.44 2.47 4.64
N VAL A 159 8.80 3.49 5.24
CA VAL A 159 7.92 4.42 4.55
C VAL A 159 8.35 5.86 4.79
N MET A 160 8.38 6.64 3.70
CA MET A 160 8.63 8.08 3.71
C MET A 160 7.46 8.85 3.11
N CYS A 161 7.37 10.13 3.42
CA CYS A 161 6.36 11.02 2.87
C CYS A 161 6.99 12.31 2.36
N VAL A 162 6.70 12.65 1.10
CA VAL A 162 7.06 13.96 0.53
C VAL A 162 5.78 14.70 0.17
N THR A 163 5.63 15.91 0.69
CA THR A 163 4.43 16.72 0.50
C THR A 163 4.77 17.97 -0.30
N LEU A 164 4.08 18.17 -1.39
CA LEU A 164 4.17 19.37 -2.20
C LEU A 164 3.02 20.32 -1.84
N MET A 165 3.33 21.60 -1.74
CA MET A 165 2.37 22.65 -1.44
C MET A 165 2.32 23.67 -2.57
N ASN A 166 1.12 24.10 -2.93
CA ASN A 166 0.92 25.22 -3.85
C ASN A 166 0.52 26.47 -3.05
N PRO A 167 1.41 27.42 -2.80
CA PRO A 167 1.12 28.60 -1.97
C PRO A 167 0.11 29.55 -2.61
N ARG A 168 -0.11 29.45 -3.93
CA ARG A 168 -1.06 30.30 -4.66
C ARG A 168 -2.50 29.84 -4.51
N THR A 169 -2.71 28.54 -4.50
CA THR A 169 -4.05 27.94 -4.45
C THR A 169 -4.40 27.35 -3.08
N GLY A 170 -3.38 27.06 -2.25
CA GLY A 170 -3.52 26.30 -1.01
C GLY A 170 -3.68 24.81 -1.26
N GLY A 171 -3.45 24.35 -2.50
CA GLY A 171 -3.47 22.93 -2.84
C GLY A 171 -2.29 22.19 -2.23
N VAL A 172 -2.51 20.93 -1.84
CA VAL A 172 -1.50 20.06 -1.22
C VAL A 172 -1.58 18.68 -1.83
N PHE A 173 -0.42 18.05 -2.00
CA PHE A 173 -0.34 16.65 -2.36
C PHE A 173 0.73 15.96 -1.51
N ALA A 174 0.31 15.01 -0.67
CA ALA A 174 1.20 14.19 0.14
C ALA A 174 1.39 12.83 -0.55
N SER A 175 2.60 12.59 -1.03
CA SER A 175 3.01 11.34 -1.65
C SER A 175 3.76 10.49 -0.64
N PHE A 176 3.42 9.21 -0.58
CA PHE A 176 4.10 8.23 0.25
C PHE A 176 4.91 7.30 -0.66
N GLY A 177 6.04 6.85 -0.17
CA GLY A 177 6.87 5.90 -0.87
C GLY A 177 7.52 4.95 0.12
N ALA A 178 7.52 3.69 -0.20
CA ALA A 178 8.10 2.65 0.64
C ALA A 178 9.18 1.86 -0.11
N HIS A 179 10.26 1.59 0.59
CA HIS A 179 11.33 0.69 0.15
C HIS A 179 12.26 0.41 1.34
N PRO A 180 12.89 -0.79 1.45
CA PRO A 180 13.88 -1.08 2.49
C PRO A 180 15.05 -0.10 2.58
N SER A 181 15.45 0.53 1.47
CA SER A 181 16.41 1.65 1.45
C SER A 181 15.69 2.98 1.62
N LEU A 182 16.09 3.78 2.60
CA LEU A 182 15.55 5.12 2.86
C LEU A 182 15.70 6.03 1.64
N GLU A 183 16.85 5.98 0.95
CA GLU A 183 17.08 6.75 -0.29
C GLU A 183 16.02 6.43 -1.35
N VAL A 184 15.77 5.14 -1.60
CA VAL A 184 14.80 4.71 -2.61
C VAL A 184 13.37 5.04 -2.18
N ALA A 185 13.04 4.95 -0.89
CA ALA A 185 11.73 5.36 -0.37
C ALA A 185 11.49 6.87 -0.59
N LEU A 186 12.49 7.70 -0.34
CA LEU A 186 12.46 9.15 -0.63
C LEU A 186 12.32 9.42 -2.13
N GLU A 187 13.11 8.73 -2.98
CA GLU A 187 13.03 8.87 -4.44
C GLU A 187 11.63 8.53 -4.96
N ARG A 188 11.05 7.43 -4.50
CA ARG A 188 9.68 7.04 -4.87
C ARG A 188 8.67 8.10 -4.45
N SER A 189 8.72 8.56 -3.19
CA SER A 189 7.82 9.61 -2.70
C SER A 189 7.93 10.89 -3.54
N LEU A 190 9.15 11.28 -3.93
CA LEU A 190 9.40 12.48 -4.72
C LEU A 190 8.93 12.34 -6.17
N THR A 191 9.19 11.18 -6.80
CA THR A 191 8.82 10.94 -8.20
C THR A 191 7.30 10.81 -8.37
N GLU A 192 6.60 10.25 -7.41
CA GLU A 192 5.14 10.14 -7.44
C GLU A 192 4.43 11.49 -7.37
N LEU A 193 5.05 12.53 -6.79
CA LEU A 193 4.47 13.88 -6.81
C LEU A 193 4.16 14.37 -8.24
N LEU A 194 4.99 13.96 -9.21
CA LEU A 194 4.88 14.38 -10.61
C LEU A 194 4.29 13.30 -11.52
N GLN A 195 3.98 12.14 -10.99
CA GLN A 195 3.46 11.03 -11.80
C GLN A 195 2.18 11.43 -12.55
N GLY A 196 2.27 11.46 -13.88
CA GLY A 196 1.13 11.85 -14.74
C GLY A 196 0.75 13.33 -14.69
N ARG A 197 1.51 14.17 -13.99
CA ARG A 197 1.26 15.62 -13.87
C ARG A 197 2.34 16.43 -14.55
N SER A 198 1.94 17.47 -15.26
CA SER A 198 2.83 18.56 -15.68
C SER A 198 2.96 19.59 -14.55
N PHE A 199 3.98 20.45 -14.59
CA PHE A 199 4.10 21.58 -13.65
C PHE A 199 2.87 22.49 -13.66
N GLU A 200 2.17 22.61 -14.80
CA GLU A 200 0.92 23.34 -14.89
C GLU A 200 -0.20 22.65 -14.11
N GLY A 201 -0.27 21.31 -14.16
CA GLY A 201 -1.24 20.50 -13.41
C GLY A 201 -1.09 20.60 -11.90
N LEU A 202 0.07 21.01 -11.39
CA LEU A 202 0.24 21.27 -9.95
C LEU A 202 -0.55 22.49 -9.43
N ASN A 203 -1.11 23.29 -10.34
CA ASN A 203 -2.02 24.38 -9.95
C ASN A 203 -3.44 23.89 -9.65
N ASP A 204 -3.77 22.68 -10.08
CA ASP A 204 -5.09 22.08 -9.90
C ASP A 204 -5.17 21.14 -8.70
N LEU A 205 -4.12 21.14 -7.86
CA LEU A 205 -4.11 20.34 -6.63
C LEU A 205 -5.27 20.76 -5.71
N PRO A 206 -6.04 19.81 -5.18
CA PRO A 206 -7.13 20.12 -4.28
C PRO A 206 -6.61 20.68 -2.95
N ARG A 207 -7.42 21.51 -2.33
CA ARG A 207 -7.15 21.97 -0.94
C ARG A 207 -7.50 20.85 0.01
N PRO A 208 -6.73 20.70 1.10
CA PRO A 208 -7.10 19.76 2.15
C PRO A 208 -8.48 20.09 2.70
N THR A 209 -9.33 19.08 2.84
CA THR A 209 -10.66 19.22 3.46
C THR A 209 -10.58 19.10 4.97
N PHE A 210 -9.52 18.46 5.48
CA PHE A 210 -9.31 18.12 6.88
C PHE A 210 -10.42 17.24 7.48
N GLU A 211 -11.12 16.52 6.63
CA GLU A 211 -12.19 15.61 7.03
C GLU A 211 -11.63 14.18 7.19
N SER A 212 -11.13 13.85 8.36
CA SER A 212 -10.57 12.54 8.67
C SER A 212 -11.57 11.39 8.45
N ASN A 213 -12.86 11.64 8.64
CA ASN A 213 -13.91 10.65 8.39
C ASN A 213 -13.96 10.19 6.92
N ALA A 214 -13.53 11.05 5.98
CA ALA A 214 -13.47 10.68 4.57
C ALA A 214 -12.53 9.51 4.31
N VAL A 215 -11.54 9.27 5.18
CA VAL A 215 -10.57 8.16 5.03
C VAL A 215 -11.28 6.80 5.07
N THR A 216 -12.32 6.65 5.88
CA THR A 216 -13.05 5.40 6.07
C THR A 216 -14.30 5.26 5.19
N GLU A 217 -14.66 6.30 4.46
CA GLU A 217 -15.80 6.25 3.55
C GLU A 217 -15.51 5.40 2.30
N PRO A 218 -16.50 4.66 1.77
CA PRO A 218 -16.30 3.83 0.58
C PRO A 218 -15.78 4.62 -0.64
N ASN A 219 -16.19 5.88 -0.80
CA ASN A 219 -15.74 6.74 -1.88
C ASN A 219 -14.25 7.08 -1.79
N ASN A 220 -13.67 7.05 -0.59
CA ASN A 220 -12.24 7.29 -0.41
C ASN A 220 -11.39 6.23 -1.13
N PHE A 221 -11.85 4.98 -1.19
CA PHE A 221 -11.17 3.94 -1.96
C PHE A 221 -11.05 4.29 -3.45
N VAL A 222 -12.03 5.01 -3.99
CA VAL A 222 -12.05 5.37 -5.41
C VAL A 222 -11.35 6.70 -5.68
N GLU A 223 -11.53 7.68 -4.80
CA GLU A 223 -11.11 9.07 -5.07
C GLU A 223 -9.85 9.47 -4.30
N HIS A 224 -9.67 9.02 -3.06
CA HIS A 224 -8.65 9.54 -2.14
C HIS A 224 -7.55 8.54 -1.78
N PHE A 225 -7.76 7.27 -2.01
CA PHE A 225 -6.71 6.29 -1.74
C PHE A 225 -5.53 6.45 -2.72
N ILE A 226 -5.81 6.99 -3.88
CA ILE A 226 -4.82 7.36 -4.90
C ILE A 226 -4.30 8.77 -4.64
N ASP A 227 -5.16 9.70 -4.18
CA ASP A 227 -4.83 11.09 -3.92
C ASP A 227 -5.08 11.44 -2.45
N SER A 228 -4.00 11.64 -1.67
CA SER A 228 -4.07 11.95 -0.25
C SER A 228 -4.27 13.43 0.06
N SER A 229 -4.30 14.29 -0.96
CA SER A 229 -4.39 15.74 -0.77
C SER A 229 -5.68 16.17 -0.06
N GLY A 230 -6.80 15.50 -0.35
CA GLY A 230 -8.09 15.86 0.23
C GLY A 230 -8.27 15.50 1.71
N VAL A 231 -7.48 14.60 2.27
CA VAL A 231 -7.75 14.00 3.59
C VAL A 231 -6.65 14.22 4.63
N VAL A 232 -5.59 14.99 4.32
CA VAL A 232 -4.59 15.35 5.34
C VAL A 232 -5.18 16.29 6.39
N SER A 233 -4.97 15.99 7.67
CA SER A 233 -5.43 16.81 8.78
C SER A 233 -4.55 18.04 8.98
N TRP A 234 -5.04 19.02 9.76
CA TRP A 234 -4.22 20.16 10.20
C TRP A 234 -3.01 19.73 11.03
N ARG A 235 -3.13 18.64 11.77
CA ARG A 235 -2.04 18.09 12.58
C ARG A 235 -0.88 17.63 11.74
N PHE A 236 -1.13 17.14 10.52
CA PHE A 236 -0.09 16.74 9.57
C PHE A 236 0.95 17.85 9.32
N PHE A 237 0.53 19.12 9.38
CA PHE A 237 1.39 20.30 9.21
C PHE A 237 1.93 20.86 10.54
N SER A 238 1.69 20.18 11.66
CA SER A 238 2.17 20.62 12.97
C SER A 238 3.69 20.60 13.04
N ALA A 239 4.28 21.61 13.70
CA ALA A 239 5.70 21.62 14.03
C ALA A 239 6.07 20.61 15.14
N LYS A 240 5.08 20.18 15.94
CA LYS A 240 5.27 19.15 16.96
C LYS A 240 4.77 17.82 16.43
N ALA A 241 5.71 16.92 16.16
CA ALA A 241 5.42 15.55 15.74
C ALA A 241 4.94 14.67 16.90
N ASP A 242 4.26 13.59 16.57
CA ASP A 242 3.77 12.60 17.54
C ASP A 242 4.86 11.58 17.92
N TYR A 243 5.94 11.51 17.16
CA TYR A 243 7.12 10.68 17.42
C TYR A 243 8.39 11.39 16.92
N GLU A 244 9.55 10.86 17.27
CA GLU A 244 10.84 11.40 16.83
C GLU A 244 11.29 10.74 15.54
N PHE A 245 12.03 11.51 14.70
CA PHE A 245 12.65 10.97 13.51
C PHE A 245 13.66 9.87 13.86
N VAL A 246 13.59 8.76 13.13
CA VAL A 246 14.56 7.67 13.22
C VAL A 246 15.12 7.40 11.82
N GLU A 247 16.45 7.53 11.69
CA GLU A 247 17.12 7.09 10.45
C GLU A 247 17.18 5.56 10.44
N TRP A 248 16.47 4.96 9.51
CA TRP A 248 16.37 3.52 9.38
C TRP A 248 17.03 3.03 8.09
N ASP A 249 17.44 1.78 8.08
CA ASP A 249 17.93 1.08 6.89
C ASP A 249 17.55 -0.40 7.01
N PHE A 250 16.57 -0.81 6.20
CA PHE A 250 16.14 -2.21 6.07
C PHE A 250 16.73 -2.85 4.81
N SER A 251 17.63 -2.16 4.11
CA SER A 251 18.18 -2.61 2.85
C SER A 251 19.16 -3.77 3.04
N GLY A 252 19.17 -4.65 2.06
CA GLY A 252 20.21 -5.67 1.92
C GLY A 252 21.44 -5.11 1.21
N HIS A 253 22.58 -5.76 1.42
CA HIS A 253 23.82 -5.41 0.75
C HIS A 253 24.35 -6.59 -0.06
N GLY A 254 24.97 -6.31 -1.22
CA GLY A 254 25.60 -7.31 -2.08
C GLY A 254 24.66 -7.95 -3.12
N GLU A 255 25.10 -9.06 -3.70
CA GLU A 255 24.43 -9.69 -4.84
C GLU A 255 23.01 -10.24 -4.55
N ASN A 256 22.71 -10.48 -3.27
CA ASN A 256 21.40 -11.01 -2.83
C ASN A 256 20.58 -9.96 -2.05
N SER A 257 20.79 -8.67 -2.30
CA SER A 257 20.11 -7.58 -1.57
C SER A 257 18.58 -7.76 -1.53
N ASN A 258 17.95 -7.99 -2.68
CA ASN A 258 16.49 -8.18 -2.76
C ASN A 258 15.99 -9.36 -1.92
N ALA A 259 16.76 -10.45 -1.80
CA ALA A 259 16.36 -11.59 -0.98
C ALA A 259 16.41 -11.25 0.53
N ILE A 260 17.41 -10.48 0.94
CA ILE A 260 17.55 -9.99 2.32
C ILE A 260 16.44 -9.00 2.62
N GLU A 261 16.20 -8.05 1.73
CA GLU A 261 15.14 -7.05 1.83
C GLU A 261 13.75 -7.71 1.93
N ALA A 262 13.47 -8.67 1.06
CA ALA A 262 12.20 -9.42 1.12
C ALA A 262 12.06 -10.15 2.46
N ALA A 263 13.10 -10.83 2.94
CA ALA A 263 13.08 -11.50 4.23
C ALA A 263 12.85 -10.53 5.39
N THR A 264 13.47 -9.35 5.36
CA THR A 264 13.26 -8.29 6.35
C THR A 264 11.80 -7.81 6.37
N LEU A 265 11.23 -7.54 5.19
CA LEU A 265 9.83 -7.11 5.07
C LEU A 265 8.83 -8.19 5.54
N PHE A 266 9.10 -9.47 5.23
CA PHE A 266 8.31 -10.57 5.77
C PHE A 266 8.42 -10.65 7.29
N GLY A 267 9.62 -10.44 7.85
CA GLY A 267 9.86 -10.42 9.30
C GLY A 267 9.01 -9.35 10.01
N ILE A 268 8.91 -8.14 9.46
CA ILE A 268 8.04 -7.08 10.01
C ILE A 268 6.58 -7.57 10.08
N LEU A 269 6.06 -8.21 9.04
CA LEU A 269 4.70 -8.73 9.03
C LEU A 269 4.49 -9.87 10.04
N GLU A 270 5.49 -10.74 10.20
CA GLU A 270 5.48 -11.82 11.18
C GLU A 270 5.45 -11.24 12.61
N ASP A 271 6.29 -10.24 12.90
CA ASP A 271 6.32 -9.56 14.20
C ASP A 271 4.98 -8.86 14.53
N MET A 272 4.27 -8.39 13.51
CA MET A 272 2.90 -7.86 13.64
C MET A 272 1.84 -8.96 13.80
N GLY A 273 2.20 -10.24 13.76
CA GLY A 273 1.27 -11.37 13.79
C GLY A 273 0.39 -11.47 12.55
N LYS A 274 0.89 -11.02 11.39
CA LYS A 274 0.17 -11.08 10.11
C LYS A 274 0.54 -12.34 9.35
N GLU A 275 -0.46 -13.04 8.84
CA GLU A 275 -0.25 -14.13 7.88
C GLU A 275 -0.16 -13.56 6.46
N VAL A 276 0.81 -14.05 5.71
CA VAL A 276 1.04 -13.63 4.32
C VAL A 276 0.68 -14.76 3.36
N TYR A 277 -0.07 -14.42 2.33
CA TYR A 277 -0.49 -15.35 1.28
C TYR A 277 0.01 -14.82 -0.05
N MET A 278 0.71 -15.66 -0.80
CA MET A 278 1.34 -15.25 -2.06
C MET A 278 0.91 -16.18 -3.21
N ALA A 279 0.59 -15.58 -4.34
CA ALA A 279 0.46 -16.27 -5.62
C ALA A 279 1.56 -15.77 -6.57
N VAL A 280 2.19 -16.69 -7.26
CA VAL A 280 3.21 -16.40 -8.29
C VAL A 280 2.67 -16.84 -9.64
N TYR A 281 2.75 -15.95 -10.61
CA TYR A 281 2.36 -16.19 -12.00
C TYR A 281 3.58 -15.97 -12.90
N ASP A 282 3.91 -16.98 -13.70
CA ASP A 282 5.00 -16.94 -14.70
C ASP A 282 4.49 -16.37 -16.05
#